data_c14dac8c2b5d2a02e6117b7f182291da
#
_entry.id   c14dac8c2b5d2a02e6117b7f182291da
#
_cell.length_a   1.000
_cell.length_b   1.000
_cell.length_c   1.000
_cell.angle_alpha   90.00
_cell.angle_beta   90.00
_cell.angle_gamma   90.00
#
_symmetry.space_group_name_H-M   'P 1'
#
loop_
_entity.id
_entity.type
_entity.pdbx_description
1 polymer ?
#
loop_
_entity_poly.entity_id
_entity_poly.type
_entity_poly.pdbx_seq_one_letter_code
_entity_poly.pdbx_strand_id
1 'polypeptide(L)'
;MDQRKVTLHLCLGFYVTLVCVFIMMSQEPQTELLKAAAAGERRAQMALYQLCYPVLISSARRYYHNTDEQMTVVNNAFVKVIQYLGNYETGRFLSWVKRIISNEIIDEYRRNKRYHELYKFDAPVEERGGSDFQTDAIFTHEQLQQMLLCLSEPARLVFNLFAIEGYSHKEIANMLGVTEETSKWHTKMARKKLRELIEKSHEAARQQSVG
;
A
#
# COMPACT_ATOMS: atom_id res chain seq x y z
N MET A 1 -3.19 15.99 -25.11
CA MET A 1 -2.39 16.04 -23.86
C MET A 1 -1.84 14.64 -23.61
N ASP A 2 -0.52 14.52 -23.58
CA ASP A 2 0.21 13.26 -23.79
C ASP A 2 0.00 12.28 -22.61
N GLN A 3 -0.57 11.12 -22.91
CA GLN A 3 -0.81 10.03 -21.93
C GLN A 3 0.48 9.59 -21.20
N ARG A 4 1.65 9.79 -21.83
CA ARG A 4 2.96 9.47 -21.25
C ARG A 4 3.34 10.41 -20.10
N LYS A 5 2.92 11.68 -20.11
CA LYS A 5 3.28 12.66 -19.06
C LYS A 5 2.57 12.39 -17.73
N VAL A 6 1.29 12.01 -17.77
CA VAL A 6 0.52 11.69 -16.54
C VAL A 6 1.04 10.42 -15.88
N THR A 7 1.41 9.41 -16.67
CA THR A 7 2.03 8.18 -16.17
C THR A 7 3.42 8.45 -15.60
N LEU A 8 4.18 9.37 -16.22
CA LEU A 8 5.53 9.74 -15.78
C LEU A 8 5.52 10.49 -14.44
N HIS A 9 4.57 11.41 -14.21
CA HIS A 9 4.44 12.14 -12.95
C HIS A 9 3.98 11.26 -11.78
N LEU A 10 3.06 10.33 -12.01
CA LEU A 10 2.72 9.30 -11.03
C LEU A 10 3.93 8.40 -10.72
N CYS A 11 4.73 8.06 -11.73
CA CYS A 11 5.94 7.28 -11.54
C CYS A 11 7.04 8.08 -10.81
N LEU A 12 7.21 9.39 -11.04
CA LEU A 12 8.29 10.17 -10.40
C LEU A 12 8.04 10.39 -8.90
N GLY A 13 6.81 10.73 -8.50
CA GLY A 13 6.45 10.87 -7.08
C GLY A 13 6.58 9.55 -6.33
N PHE A 14 6.17 8.43 -6.97
CA PHE A 14 6.41 7.08 -6.46
C PHE A 14 7.90 6.69 -6.50
N TYR A 15 8.67 7.23 -7.45
CA TYR A 15 10.08 6.91 -7.61
C TYR A 15 10.93 7.50 -6.47
N VAL A 16 10.65 8.71 -6.00
CA VAL A 16 11.35 9.32 -4.86
C VAL A 16 11.07 8.56 -3.56
N THR A 17 9.82 8.15 -3.33
CA THR A 17 9.47 7.27 -2.20
C THR A 17 10.01 5.86 -2.37
N LEU A 18 10.03 5.33 -3.61
CA LEU A 18 10.65 4.05 -3.90
C LEU A 18 12.16 4.10 -3.66
N VAL A 19 12.82 5.22 -3.99
CA VAL A 19 14.26 5.42 -3.76
C VAL A 19 14.58 5.56 -2.27
N CYS A 20 13.78 6.31 -1.50
CA CYS A 20 13.95 6.37 -0.04
C CYS A 20 13.70 5.01 0.63
N VAL A 21 12.65 4.29 0.21
CA VAL A 21 12.39 2.92 0.66
C VAL A 21 13.49 1.97 0.16
N PHE A 22 14.00 2.17 -1.06
CA PHE A 22 15.09 1.36 -1.62
C PHE A 22 16.42 1.57 -0.88
N ILE A 23 16.74 2.80 -0.47
CA ILE A 23 17.92 3.09 0.36
C ILE A 23 17.76 2.49 1.77
N MET A 24 16.56 2.57 2.36
CA MET A 24 16.26 1.89 3.63
C MET A 24 16.27 0.36 3.49
N MET A 25 15.87 -0.17 2.32
CA MET A 25 15.89 -1.62 2.02
C MET A 25 17.31 -2.19 1.85
N SER A 26 18.36 -1.36 1.85
CA SER A 26 19.75 -1.82 1.79
C SER A 26 20.31 -2.23 3.16
N GLN A 27 19.59 -1.98 4.25
CA GLN A 27 20.01 -2.40 5.60
C GLN A 27 19.54 -3.83 5.86
N GLU A 28 20.42 -4.79 5.58
CA GLU A 28 20.20 -6.17 6.01
C GLU A 28 20.46 -6.23 7.54
N PRO A 29 19.52 -6.81 8.31
CA PRO A 29 19.74 -6.99 9.74
C PRO A 29 20.88 -7.97 9.98
N GLN A 30 21.64 -7.73 11.03
CA GLN A 30 22.69 -8.65 11.43
C GLN A 30 22.10 -10.03 11.76
N THR A 31 22.73 -11.09 11.32
CA THR A 31 22.29 -12.47 11.54
C THR A 31 22.05 -12.77 13.01
N GLU A 32 22.87 -12.23 13.90
CA GLU A 32 22.72 -12.40 15.36
C GLU A 32 21.43 -11.74 15.89
N LEU A 33 21.04 -10.58 15.37
CA LEU A 33 19.76 -9.95 15.71
C LEU A 33 18.57 -10.83 15.34
N LEU A 34 18.61 -11.44 14.13
CA LEU A 34 17.53 -12.32 13.66
C LEU A 34 17.44 -13.59 14.54
N LYS A 35 18.57 -14.20 14.88
CA LYS A 35 18.62 -15.38 15.76
C LYS A 35 18.09 -15.08 17.15
N ALA A 36 18.53 -13.98 17.76
CA ALA A 36 18.07 -13.57 19.08
C ALA A 36 16.58 -13.23 19.10
N ALA A 37 16.07 -12.54 18.07
CA ALA A 37 14.64 -12.26 17.92
C ALA A 37 13.80 -13.53 17.73
N ALA A 38 14.28 -14.50 16.94
CA ALA A 38 13.64 -15.81 16.76
C ALA A 38 13.64 -16.63 18.07
N ALA A 39 14.68 -16.51 18.89
CA ALA A 39 14.75 -17.14 20.19
C ALA A 39 13.86 -16.48 21.27
N GLY A 40 13.13 -15.38 20.91
CA GLY A 40 12.20 -14.71 21.82
C GLY A 40 12.86 -13.62 22.68
N GLU A 41 14.10 -13.23 22.41
CA GLU A 41 14.74 -12.16 23.15
C GLU A 41 14.04 -10.82 22.92
N ARG A 42 13.48 -10.26 23.99
CA ARG A 42 12.60 -9.10 23.92
C ARG A 42 13.29 -7.84 23.37
N ARG A 43 14.57 -7.65 23.71
CA ARG A 43 15.37 -6.51 23.18
C ARG A 43 15.62 -6.65 21.69
N ALA A 44 15.93 -7.86 21.23
CA ALA A 44 16.14 -8.16 19.82
C ALA A 44 14.84 -8.00 19.02
N GLN A 45 13.70 -8.47 19.55
CA GLN A 45 12.39 -8.29 18.92
C GLN A 45 12.02 -6.79 18.82
N MET A 46 12.30 -5.99 19.84
CA MET A 46 12.06 -4.54 19.78
C MET A 46 12.94 -3.85 18.74
N ALA A 47 14.23 -4.18 18.67
CA ALA A 47 15.13 -3.65 17.65
C ALA A 47 14.68 -4.04 16.24
N LEU A 48 14.24 -5.29 16.05
CA LEU A 48 13.71 -5.78 14.79
C LEU A 48 12.37 -5.07 14.41
N TYR A 49 11.50 -4.80 15.39
CA TYR A 49 10.28 -4.02 15.18
C TYR A 49 10.62 -2.63 14.65
N GLN A 50 11.55 -1.93 15.29
CA GLN A 50 11.98 -0.60 14.86
C GLN A 50 12.54 -0.58 13.43
N LEU A 51 13.27 -1.63 13.04
CA LEU A 51 13.78 -1.81 11.68
C LEU A 51 12.65 -2.04 10.66
N CYS A 52 11.64 -2.85 11.01
CA CYS A 52 10.54 -3.21 10.13
C CYS A 52 9.46 -2.11 10.04
N TYR A 53 9.26 -1.34 11.11
CA TYR A 53 8.14 -0.40 11.26
C TYR A 53 7.98 0.58 10.10
N PRO A 54 9.03 1.25 9.58
CA PRO A 54 8.88 2.17 8.45
C PRO A 54 8.28 1.53 7.21
N VAL A 55 8.67 0.30 6.90
CA VAL A 55 8.15 -0.47 5.75
C VAL A 55 6.71 -0.92 5.99
N LEU A 56 6.43 -1.42 7.19
CA LEU A 56 5.10 -1.88 7.57
C LEU A 56 4.09 -0.73 7.54
N ILE A 57 4.40 0.38 8.23
CA ILE A 57 3.47 1.52 8.31
C ILE A 57 3.28 2.22 6.96
N SER A 58 4.33 2.36 6.14
CA SER A 58 4.20 2.92 4.80
C SER A 58 3.32 2.07 3.88
N SER A 59 3.37 0.75 4.05
CA SER A 59 2.47 -0.17 3.35
C SER A 59 1.03 -0.02 3.85
N ALA A 60 0.79 -0.05 5.16
CA ALA A 60 -0.54 0.06 5.74
C ALA A 60 -1.27 1.36 5.36
N ARG A 61 -0.57 2.49 5.37
CA ARG A 61 -1.12 3.82 5.01
C ARG A 61 -1.71 3.91 3.61
N ARG A 62 -1.27 3.07 2.67
CA ARG A 62 -1.81 3.03 1.30
C ARG A 62 -3.18 2.35 1.22
N TYR A 63 -3.56 1.59 2.26
CA TYR A 63 -4.78 0.79 2.26
C TYR A 63 -5.83 1.28 3.26
N TYR A 64 -5.39 1.82 4.40
CA TYR A 64 -6.27 2.18 5.51
C TYR A 64 -6.21 3.67 5.82
N HIS A 65 -7.39 4.28 6.05
CA HIS A 65 -7.51 5.67 6.52
C HIS A 65 -7.27 5.79 8.01
N ASN A 66 -7.81 4.84 8.77
CA ASN A 66 -7.82 4.88 10.22
C ASN A 66 -6.46 4.40 10.76
N THR A 67 -5.91 5.17 11.69
CA THR A 67 -4.63 4.84 12.36
C THR A 67 -4.72 3.52 13.14
N ASP A 68 -5.87 3.22 13.77
CA ASP A 68 -6.05 1.98 14.53
C ASP A 68 -6.03 0.75 13.62
N GLU A 69 -6.68 0.83 12.45
CA GLU A 69 -6.61 -0.21 11.42
C GLU A 69 -5.18 -0.38 10.90
N GLN A 70 -4.48 0.74 10.63
CA GLN A 70 -3.08 0.70 10.23
C GLN A 70 -2.21 -0.01 11.27
N MET A 71 -2.36 0.34 12.54
CA MET A 71 -1.59 -0.27 13.63
C MET A 71 -1.95 -1.74 13.84
N THR A 72 -3.21 -2.10 13.67
CA THR A 72 -3.67 -3.49 13.77
C THR A 72 -2.98 -4.35 12.71
N VAL A 73 -3.01 -3.95 11.45
CA VAL A 73 -2.37 -4.73 10.37
C VAL A 73 -0.85 -4.74 10.50
N VAL A 74 -0.22 -3.64 10.93
CA VAL A 74 1.22 -3.56 11.22
C VAL A 74 1.62 -4.56 12.30
N ASN A 75 0.88 -4.59 13.42
CA ASN A 75 1.17 -5.50 14.52
C ASN A 75 0.96 -6.97 14.13
N ASN A 76 -0.13 -7.27 13.42
CA ASN A 76 -0.39 -8.62 12.91
C ASN A 76 0.69 -9.08 11.94
N ALA A 77 1.12 -8.21 11.02
CA ALA A 77 2.21 -8.49 10.10
C ALA A 77 3.53 -8.71 10.84
N PHE A 78 3.83 -7.92 11.87
CA PHE A 78 5.05 -8.10 12.66
C PHE A 78 5.06 -9.41 13.46
N VAL A 79 3.91 -9.82 14.02
CA VAL A 79 3.77 -11.14 14.65
C VAL A 79 4.11 -12.25 13.64
N LYS A 80 3.59 -12.14 12.40
CA LYS A 80 3.95 -13.10 11.33
C LYS A 80 5.44 -13.03 10.96
N VAL A 81 6.07 -11.83 10.96
CA VAL A 81 7.52 -11.70 10.77
C VAL A 81 8.27 -12.53 11.79
N ILE A 82 7.94 -12.41 13.08
CA ILE A 82 8.59 -13.20 14.14
C ILE A 82 8.32 -14.69 13.97
N GLN A 83 7.09 -15.09 13.69
CA GLN A 83 6.70 -16.49 13.50
C GLN A 83 7.45 -17.18 12.34
N TYR A 84 7.65 -16.46 11.25
CA TYR A 84 8.30 -16.99 10.04
C TYR A 84 9.79 -16.67 9.94
N LEU A 85 10.37 -16.03 10.97
CA LEU A 85 11.77 -15.60 10.96
C LEU A 85 12.74 -16.78 10.76
N GLY A 86 12.40 -17.96 11.31
CA GLY A 86 13.15 -19.19 11.10
C GLY A 86 13.15 -19.72 9.66
N ASN A 87 12.21 -19.28 8.84
CA ASN A 87 12.11 -19.65 7.42
C ASN A 87 12.77 -18.61 6.50
N TYR A 88 13.27 -17.50 7.07
CA TYR A 88 14.04 -16.54 6.31
C TYR A 88 15.47 -17.03 6.11
N GLU A 89 15.80 -17.41 4.89
CA GLU A 89 17.11 -17.98 4.58
C GLU A 89 18.12 -16.88 4.22
N THR A 90 17.92 -16.24 3.08
CA THR A 90 18.81 -15.20 2.56
C THR A 90 18.04 -14.29 1.59
N GLY A 91 18.51 -13.04 1.41
CA GLY A 91 17.94 -12.09 0.47
C GLY A 91 17.63 -10.75 1.12
N ARG A 92 16.84 -9.94 0.44
CA ARG A 92 16.47 -8.60 0.94
C ARG A 92 15.41 -8.73 2.03
N PHE A 93 15.83 -8.67 3.29
CA PHE A 93 14.98 -8.84 4.47
C PHE A 93 13.74 -7.95 4.44
N LEU A 94 13.89 -6.64 4.20
CA LEU A 94 12.75 -5.72 4.17
C LEU A 94 11.80 -5.98 2.98
N SER A 95 12.28 -6.56 1.87
CA SER A 95 11.40 -7.02 0.78
C SER A 95 10.56 -8.21 1.20
N TRP A 96 11.13 -9.13 1.97
CA TRP A 96 10.42 -10.26 2.56
C TRP A 96 9.37 -9.78 3.58
N VAL A 97 9.73 -8.82 4.46
CA VAL A 97 8.79 -8.16 5.40
C VAL A 97 7.63 -7.49 4.64
N LYS A 98 7.94 -6.78 3.55
CA LYS A 98 6.92 -6.15 2.70
C LYS A 98 5.94 -7.18 2.13
N ARG A 99 6.42 -8.34 1.70
CA ARG A 99 5.57 -9.43 1.23
C ARG A 99 4.65 -9.97 2.33
N ILE A 100 5.14 -10.04 3.57
CA ILE A 100 4.33 -10.50 4.71
C ILE A 100 3.17 -9.53 4.97
N ILE A 101 3.40 -8.22 5.01
CA ILE A 101 2.32 -7.26 5.22
C ILE A 101 1.35 -7.22 4.04
N SER A 102 1.81 -7.33 2.81
CA SER A 102 0.92 -7.42 1.63
C SER A 102 0.00 -8.64 1.73
N ASN A 103 0.52 -9.80 2.14
CA ASN A 103 -0.28 -10.99 2.37
C ASN A 103 -1.29 -10.80 3.53
N GLU A 104 -0.89 -10.13 4.65
CA GLU A 104 -1.82 -9.84 5.76
C GLU A 104 -2.99 -8.97 5.30
N ILE A 105 -2.71 -7.92 4.52
CA ILE A 105 -3.74 -7.04 3.94
C ILE A 105 -4.70 -7.81 3.03
N ILE A 106 -4.18 -8.72 2.20
CA ILE A 106 -4.99 -9.57 1.32
C ILE A 106 -5.86 -10.51 2.15
N ASP A 107 -5.31 -11.13 3.19
CA ASP A 107 -6.03 -12.05 4.06
C ASP A 107 -7.16 -11.32 4.81
N GLU A 108 -6.90 -10.09 5.27
CA GLU A 108 -7.91 -9.25 5.91
C GLU A 108 -9.03 -8.87 4.93
N TYR A 109 -8.69 -8.42 3.73
CA TYR A 109 -9.66 -8.14 2.67
C TYR A 109 -10.55 -9.36 2.37
N ARG A 110 -9.96 -10.55 2.26
CA ARG A 110 -10.72 -11.78 2.02
C ARG A 110 -11.66 -12.13 3.19
N ARG A 111 -11.22 -11.92 4.43
CA ARG A 111 -12.06 -12.13 5.63
C ARG A 111 -13.25 -11.18 5.64
N ASN A 112 -13.00 -9.89 5.38
CA ASN A 112 -14.04 -8.85 5.36
C ASN A 112 -15.04 -9.10 4.23
N LYS A 113 -14.57 -9.42 3.02
CA LYS A 113 -15.44 -9.76 1.88
C LYS A 113 -16.35 -10.95 2.23
N ARG A 114 -15.81 -12.02 2.78
CA ARG A 114 -16.57 -13.21 3.18
C ARG A 114 -17.61 -12.87 4.27
N TYR A 115 -17.24 -12.01 5.21
CA TYR A 115 -18.15 -11.52 6.23
C TYR A 115 -19.34 -10.75 5.62
N HIS A 116 -19.08 -9.81 4.71
CA HIS A 116 -20.12 -9.04 4.03
C HIS A 116 -21.03 -9.92 3.15
N GLU A 117 -20.47 -10.92 2.47
CA GLU A 117 -21.25 -11.88 1.69
C GLU A 117 -22.18 -12.74 2.57
N LEU A 118 -21.73 -13.15 3.76
CA LEU A 118 -22.52 -13.97 4.68
C LEU A 118 -23.66 -13.18 5.35
N TYR A 119 -23.42 -11.92 5.66
CA TYR A 119 -24.40 -11.12 6.43
C TYR A 119 -25.26 -10.20 5.57
N LYS A 120 -25.13 -10.23 4.22
CA LYS A 120 -25.92 -9.43 3.25
C LYS A 120 -26.15 -7.98 3.70
N PHE A 121 -25.14 -7.35 4.28
CA PHE A 121 -25.20 -5.92 4.53
C PHE A 121 -24.95 -5.20 3.22
N ASP A 122 -26.02 -4.76 2.55
CA ASP A 122 -25.98 -3.72 1.52
C ASP A 122 -25.57 -2.40 2.18
N ALA A 123 -24.31 -2.30 2.59
CA ALA A 123 -23.75 -1.02 2.91
C ALA A 123 -23.51 -0.29 1.57
N PRO A 124 -24.08 0.91 1.39
CA PRO A 124 -23.79 1.71 0.22
C PRO A 124 -22.28 1.92 0.18
N VAL A 125 -21.68 1.72 -0.99
CA VAL A 125 -20.28 2.09 -1.23
C VAL A 125 -20.22 3.60 -1.03
N GLU A 126 -19.79 4.05 0.14
CA GLU A 126 -19.53 5.45 0.38
C GLU A 126 -18.47 5.91 -0.64
N GLU A 127 -18.90 6.64 -1.65
CA GLU A 127 -18.01 7.46 -2.45
C GLU A 127 -17.51 8.57 -1.55
N ARG A 128 -16.40 8.32 -0.87
CA ARG A 128 -15.75 9.37 -0.06
C ARG A 128 -15.28 10.47 -0.99
N GLY A 129 -15.87 11.63 -0.82
CA GLY A 129 -15.52 12.84 -1.54
C GLY A 129 -14.03 13.14 -1.39
N GLY A 130 -13.41 13.57 -2.49
CA GLY A 130 -12.00 13.96 -2.48
C GLY A 130 -11.78 15.13 -1.52
N SER A 131 -10.74 15.05 -0.69
CA SER A 131 -10.22 16.20 0.04
C SER A 131 -9.71 17.23 -0.97
N ASP A 132 -9.86 18.50 -0.61
CA ASP A 132 -9.33 19.63 -1.40
C ASP A 132 -7.81 19.56 -1.42
N PHE A 133 -7.23 19.19 -2.57
CA PHE A 133 -5.79 19.10 -2.75
C PHE A 133 -5.27 20.43 -3.25
N GLN A 134 -4.61 21.20 -2.39
CA GLN A 134 -3.79 22.34 -2.82
C GLN A 134 -2.52 21.82 -3.48
N THR A 135 -2.24 22.27 -4.71
CA THR A 135 -1.14 21.65 -5.47
C THR A 135 -0.17 22.71 -6.02
N ASP A 136 1.06 22.62 -5.59
CA ASP A 136 2.23 22.95 -6.39
C ASP A 136 2.46 21.83 -7.42
N ALA A 137 3.18 22.08 -8.51
CA ALA A 137 3.31 21.18 -9.66
C ALA A 137 3.83 19.75 -9.36
N ILE A 138 4.21 19.45 -8.12
CA ILE A 138 4.72 18.16 -7.63
C ILE A 138 3.89 17.74 -6.44
N PHE A 139 3.16 16.60 -6.56
CA PHE A 139 2.41 16.03 -5.45
C PHE A 139 3.34 15.52 -4.34
N THR A 140 3.01 15.85 -3.09
CA THR A 140 3.70 15.27 -1.95
C THR A 140 3.32 13.80 -1.76
N HIS A 141 4.10 13.08 -0.97
CA HIS A 141 3.80 11.69 -0.63
C HIS A 141 2.43 11.53 0.05
N GLU A 142 2.10 12.45 0.95
CA GLU A 142 0.84 12.49 1.67
C GLU A 142 -0.35 12.71 0.72
N GLN A 143 -0.22 13.62 -0.25
CA GLN A 143 -1.25 13.87 -1.26
C GLN A 143 -1.51 12.64 -2.12
N LEU A 144 -0.45 11.93 -2.55
CA LEU A 144 -0.57 10.68 -3.29
C LEU A 144 -1.26 9.59 -2.47
N GLN A 145 -0.92 9.48 -1.18
CA GLN A 145 -1.61 8.55 -0.28
C GLN A 145 -3.10 8.88 -0.16
N GLN A 146 -3.45 10.15 0.04
CA GLN A 146 -4.84 10.58 0.12
C GLN A 146 -5.62 10.29 -1.18
N MET A 147 -5.00 10.48 -2.35
CA MET A 147 -5.61 10.11 -3.64
C MET A 147 -5.88 8.61 -3.74
N LEU A 148 -4.96 7.76 -3.27
CA LEU A 148 -5.19 6.31 -3.21
C LEU A 148 -6.36 5.95 -2.30
N LEU A 149 -6.49 6.64 -1.17
CA LEU A 149 -7.57 6.43 -0.23
C LEU A 149 -8.95 6.89 -0.76
N CYS A 150 -9.01 7.75 -1.80
CA CYS A 150 -10.25 8.10 -2.52
C CYS A 150 -10.73 7.01 -3.49
N LEU A 151 -9.96 5.95 -3.71
CA LEU A 151 -10.38 4.80 -4.51
C LEU A 151 -11.31 3.90 -3.68
N SER A 152 -12.22 3.18 -4.36
CA SER A 152 -12.94 2.07 -3.72
C SER A 152 -11.95 1.02 -3.22
N GLU A 153 -12.28 0.34 -2.13
CA GLU A 153 -11.39 -0.65 -1.51
C GLU A 153 -10.85 -1.70 -2.50
N PRO A 154 -11.69 -2.34 -3.36
CA PRO A 154 -11.17 -3.31 -4.34
C PRO A 154 -10.25 -2.68 -5.38
N ALA A 155 -10.59 -1.47 -5.87
CA ALA A 155 -9.78 -0.79 -6.87
C ALA A 155 -8.44 -0.34 -6.29
N ARG A 156 -8.43 0.15 -5.04
CA ARG A 156 -7.24 0.52 -4.28
C ARG A 156 -6.33 -0.69 -4.05
N LEU A 157 -6.90 -1.81 -3.59
CA LEU A 157 -6.17 -3.04 -3.34
C LEU A 157 -5.49 -3.54 -4.62
N VAL A 158 -6.25 -3.72 -5.70
CA VAL A 158 -5.73 -4.20 -6.98
C VAL A 158 -4.69 -3.24 -7.56
N PHE A 159 -4.93 -1.92 -7.47
CA PHE A 159 -3.99 -0.92 -7.98
C PHE A 159 -2.66 -0.94 -7.23
N ASN A 160 -2.68 -1.01 -5.89
CA ASN A 160 -1.46 -1.10 -5.09
C ASN A 160 -0.68 -2.39 -5.40
N LEU A 161 -1.34 -3.54 -5.47
CA LEU A 161 -0.70 -4.82 -5.80
C LEU A 161 -0.06 -4.78 -7.19
N PHE A 162 -0.76 -4.21 -8.19
CA PHE A 162 -0.27 -4.16 -9.57
C PHE A 162 0.82 -3.09 -9.75
N ALA A 163 0.52 -1.82 -9.38
CA ALA A 163 1.36 -0.69 -9.74
C ALA A 163 2.54 -0.45 -8.77
N ILE A 164 2.40 -0.85 -7.51
CA ILE A 164 3.39 -0.57 -6.46
C ILE A 164 4.14 -1.84 -6.03
N GLU A 165 3.41 -2.94 -5.87
CA GLU A 165 4.00 -4.22 -5.44
C GLU A 165 4.55 -5.04 -6.63
N GLY A 166 4.07 -4.77 -7.86
CA GLY A 166 4.55 -5.39 -9.09
C GLY A 166 3.96 -6.76 -9.43
N TYR A 167 2.85 -7.16 -8.77
CA TYR A 167 2.17 -8.41 -9.11
C TYR A 167 1.47 -8.32 -10.47
N SER A 168 1.50 -9.41 -11.23
CA SER A 168 0.73 -9.54 -12.47
C SER A 168 -0.79 -9.67 -12.18
N HIS A 169 -1.63 -9.32 -13.15
CA HIS A 169 -3.10 -9.49 -12.99
C HIS A 169 -3.49 -10.94 -12.72
N LYS A 170 -2.75 -11.91 -13.26
CA LYS A 170 -2.95 -13.34 -13.02
C LYS A 170 -2.68 -13.71 -11.56
N GLU A 171 -1.57 -13.22 -10.98
CA GLU A 171 -1.25 -13.43 -9.57
C GLU A 171 -2.29 -12.77 -8.66
N ILE A 172 -2.66 -11.51 -8.96
CA ILE A 172 -3.69 -10.78 -8.21
C ILE A 172 -5.04 -11.51 -8.25
N ALA A 173 -5.42 -12.03 -9.42
CA ALA A 173 -6.65 -12.81 -9.59
C ALA A 173 -6.65 -14.04 -8.67
N ASN A 174 -5.56 -14.79 -8.64
CA ASN A 174 -5.40 -15.93 -7.75
C ASN A 174 -5.40 -15.52 -6.27
N MET A 175 -4.70 -14.42 -5.93
CA MET A 175 -4.61 -13.92 -4.57
C MET A 175 -5.95 -13.40 -4.02
N LEU A 176 -6.82 -12.81 -4.85
CA LEU A 176 -8.09 -12.23 -4.43
C LEU A 176 -9.31 -13.11 -4.71
N GLY A 177 -9.14 -14.24 -5.40
CA GLY A 177 -10.24 -15.12 -5.80
C GLY A 177 -11.19 -14.45 -6.80
N VAL A 178 -10.64 -13.68 -7.76
CA VAL A 178 -11.37 -13.00 -8.83
C VAL A 178 -10.83 -13.42 -10.20
N THR A 179 -11.46 -12.96 -11.29
CA THR A 179 -10.92 -13.19 -12.63
C THR A 179 -9.81 -12.19 -12.98
N GLU A 180 -8.96 -12.54 -13.94
CA GLU A 180 -7.94 -11.62 -14.45
C GLU A 180 -8.54 -10.36 -15.07
N GLU A 181 -9.69 -10.51 -15.75
CA GLU A 181 -10.46 -9.41 -16.34
C GLU A 181 -10.97 -8.47 -15.26
N THR A 182 -11.46 -9.00 -14.14
CA THR A 182 -11.87 -8.21 -12.97
C THR A 182 -10.69 -7.40 -12.40
N SER A 183 -9.52 -8.00 -12.30
CA SER A 183 -8.31 -7.30 -11.85
C SER A 183 -7.91 -6.17 -12.82
N LYS A 184 -7.94 -6.43 -14.13
CA LYS A 184 -7.70 -5.41 -15.17
C LYS A 184 -8.72 -4.27 -15.10
N TRP A 185 -10.00 -4.62 -14.90
CA TRP A 185 -11.07 -3.64 -14.77
C TRP A 185 -10.85 -2.72 -13.55
N HIS A 186 -10.57 -3.26 -12.38
CA HIS A 186 -10.26 -2.46 -11.17
C HIS A 186 -9.07 -1.53 -11.39
N THR A 187 -8.00 -2.00 -12.03
CA THR A 187 -6.85 -1.15 -12.36
C THR A 187 -7.22 -0.01 -13.32
N LYS A 188 -8.07 -0.28 -14.32
CA LYS A 188 -8.56 0.74 -15.25
C LYS A 188 -9.40 1.79 -14.52
N MET A 189 -10.30 1.36 -13.62
CA MET A 189 -11.14 2.26 -12.83
C MET A 189 -10.30 3.11 -11.87
N ALA A 190 -9.34 2.50 -11.18
CA ALA A 190 -8.41 3.23 -10.32
C ALA A 190 -7.65 4.33 -11.09
N ARG A 191 -7.08 3.99 -12.25
CA ARG A 191 -6.37 4.97 -13.10
C ARG A 191 -7.27 6.10 -13.57
N LYS A 192 -8.53 5.81 -13.93
CA LYS A 192 -9.51 6.84 -14.32
C LYS A 192 -9.77 7.80 -13.16
N LYS A 193 -10.09 7.28 -11.97
CA LYS A 193 -10.37 8.10 -10.79
C LYS A 193 -9.17 8.94 -10.36
N LEU A 194 -7.95 8.35 -10.34
CA LEU A 194 -6.72 9.09 -10.01
C LEU A 194 -6.46 10.23 -11.00
N ARG A 195 -6.71 10.02 -12.30
CA ARG A 195 -6.57 11.08 -13.31
C ARG A 195 -7.55 12.22 -13.05
N GLU A 196 -8.81 11.92 -12.76
CA GLU A 196 -9.83 12.92 -12.42
C GLU A 196 -9.44 13.75 -11.18
N LEU A 197 -8.85 13.10 -10.15
CA LEU A 197 -8.38 13.77 -8.94
C LEU A 197 -7.20 14.71 -9.25
N ILE A 198 -6.25 14.26 -10.06
CA ILE A 198 -5.09 15.05 -10.50
C ILE A 198 -5.54 16.28 -11.31
N GLU A 199 -6.44 16.09 -12.27
CA GLU A 199 -6.98 17.16 -13.11
C GLU A 199 -7.67 18.23 -12.24
N LYS A 200 -8.52 17.83 -11.30
CA LYS A 200 -9.19 18.73 -10.35
C LYS A 200 -8.19 19.53 -9.49
N SER A 201 -7.15 18.86 -8.99
CA SER A 201 -6.14 19.55 -8.18
C SER A 201 -5.35 20.58 -8.99
N HIS A 202 -5.02 20.30 -10.25
CA HIS A 202 -4.39 21.28 -11.14
C HIS A 202 -5.31 22.46 -11.51
N GLU A 203 -6.61 22.24 -11.63
CA GLU A 203 -7.58 23.31 -11.87
C GLU A 203 -7.68 24.22 -10.65
N ALA A 204 -7.76 23.67 -9.43
CA ALA A 204 -7.79 24.42 -8.20
C ALA A 204 -6.53 25.30 -8.01
N ALA A 205 -5.34 24.74 -8.29
CA ALA A 205 -4.08 25.49 -8.22
C ALA A 205 -4.03 26.66 -9.22
N ARG A 206 -4.54 26.49 -10.44
CA ARG A 206 -4.63 27.57 -11.44
C ARG A 206 -5.56 28.69 -11.01
N GLN A 207 -6.68 28.40 -10.37
CA GLN A 207 -7.63 29.40 -9.90
C GLN A 207 -7.05 30.26 -8.76
N GLN A 208 -6.24 29.66 -7.87
CA GLN A 208 -5.56 30.38 -6.78
C GLN A 208 -4.40 31.26 -7.25
N SER A 209 -3.80 30.99 -8.41
CA SER A 209 -2.69 31.78 -8.95
C SER A 209 -3.15 33.01 -9.75
N VAL A 210 -4.45 33.19 -9.99
CA VAL A 210 -5.05 34.28 -10.81
C VAL A 210 -5.81 35.29 -9.96
N GLY A 211 -5.97 35.07 -8.66
CA GLY A 211 -6.63 35.97 -7.70
C GLY A 211 -5.62 36.61 -6.77
#